data_ae2c62b5ead08ac753e7acd285849a86
#
_entry.id   ae2c62b5ead08ac753e7acd285849a86
#
_cell.length_a   1.000
_cell.length_b   1.000
_cell.length_c   1.000
_cell.angle_alpha   90.00
_cell.angle_beta   90.00
_cell.angle_gamma   90.00
#
_symmetry.space_group_name_H-M   'P 1'
#
loop_
_entity.id
_entity.type
_entity.pdbx_description
1 polymer ?
#
loop_
_entity_poly.entity_id
_entity_poly.type
_entity_poly.pdbx_seq_one_letter_code
_entity_poly.pdbx_strand_id
1 'polypeptide(L)'
;MLHRYTYYIMCLACAALALAGCEHIAEDERLIYEKPEPAQRVVLLEDFTGQRCSNCPLATDIIGQLHETYGDALVAVGIHGGPLAFAGTAKVLGLKTETGDEYYNHWNLEYQPVGVVNRQKAPVNYSDWAAVVKEELQKPAPLRLSGTSSVADNTLSVTIEAEGTDGTVTGKLQVWLLEDSITALQLMPDGKANQEYIHNHVFRTAVNGTWGEDFSVGEGLSELREMSLPLQPEWKTEHLSIVAFVYNDSGVQQAVKFHVSAD
;
A
#
# COMPACT_ATOMS: atom_id res chain seq x y z
N MET A 1 -43.94 55.16 37.13
CA MET A 1 -44.62 54.08 36.44
C MET A 1 -44.12 53.89 34.98
N LEU A 2 -43.77 54.98 34.29
CA LEU A 2 -43.33 54.90 32.87
C LEU A 2 -42.06 54.12 32.65
N HIS A 3 -41.04 54.14 33.54
CA HIS A 3 -39.79 53.43 33.41
C HIS A 3 -39.91 51.89 33.49
N ARG A 4 -40.91 51.36 34.15
CA ARG A 4 -41.13 49.86 34.22
C ARG A 4 -41.73 49.30 32.93
N TYR A 5 -42.58 50.10 32.26
CA TYR A 5 -43.16 49.68 30.98
C TYR A 5 -42.14 49.68 29.86
N THR A 6 -41.19 50.62 29.84
CA THR A 6 -40.11 50.63 28.83
C THR A 6 -39.18 49.41 28.96
N TYR A 7 -38.91 48.96 30.18
CA TYR A 7 -38.10 47.76 30.40
C TYR A 7 -38.79 46.47 29.90
N TYR A 8 -40.10 46.34 30.14
CA TYR A 8 -40.87 45.17 29.67
C TYR A 8 -40.99 45.11 28.14
N ILE A 9 -41.14 46.26 27.49
CA ILE A 9 -41.22 46.35 26.03
C ILE A 9 -39.84 46.01 25.41
N MET A 10 -38.75 46.47 26.02
CA MET A 10 -37.41 46.18 25.56
C MET A 10 -37.05 44.70 25.76
N CYS A 11 -37.43 44.07 26.87
CA CYS A 11 -37.25 42.63 27.08
C CYS A 11 -38.10 41.77 26.13
N LEU A 12 -39.33 42.18 25.82
CA LEU A 12 -40.19 41.50 24.86
C LEU A 12 -39.63 41.61 23.41
N ALA A 13 -39.08 42.77 23.04
CA ALA A 13 -38.44 42.96 21.72
C ALA A 13 -37.16 42.16 21.59
N CYS A 14 -36.33 42.02 22.63
CA CYS A 14 -35.16 41.17 22.66
C CYS A 14 -35.51 39.67 22.59
N ALA A 15 -36.60 39.25 23.27
CA ALA A 15 -37.09 37.86 23.22
C ALA A 15 -37.68 37.51 21.84
N ALA A 16 -38.32 38.45 21.15
CA ALA A 16 -38.83 38.26 19.80
C ALA A 16 -37.72 38.16 18.74
N LEU A 17 -36.60 38.88 18.92
CA LEU A 17 -35.43 38.78 18.05
C LEU A 17 -34.62 37.49 18.25
N ALA A 18 -34.70 36.89 19.43
CA ALA A 18 -34.02 35.59 19.69
C ALA A 18 -34.76 34.38 19.09
N LEU A 19 -36.02 34.54 18.69
CA LEU A 19 -36.82 33.48 18.05
C LEU A 19 -36.78 33.54 16.52
N ALA A 20 -36.18 34.55 15.91
CA ALA A 20 -36.06 34.66 14.45
C ALA A 20 -34.79 34.00 13.87
N GLY A 21 -34.02 33.27 14.70
CA GLY A 21 -32.74 32.67 14.32
C GLY A 21 -32.77 31.23 13.82
N CYS A 22 -33.94 30.68 13.44
CA CYS A 22 -33.97 29.44 12.65
C CYS A 22 -34.13 29.83 11.17
N GLU A 23 -33.04 30.16 10.51
CA GLU A 23 -33.01 30.12 9.05
C GLU A 23 -33.38 28.71 8.61
N HIS A 24 -34.53 28.57 7.98
CA HIS A 24 -34.88 27.37 7.24
C HIS A 24 -33.92 27.29 6.05
N ILE A 25 -32.88 26.45 6.18
CA ILE A 25 -32.07 26.07 5.01
C ILE A 25 -33.05 25.43 4.02
N ALA A 26 -33.21 26.03 2.84
CA ALA A 26 -34.03 25.49 1.78
C ALA A 26 -33.60 24.04 1.44
N GLU A 27 -34.52 23.21 0.99
CA GLU A 27 -34.20 21.79 0.72
C GLU A 27 -33.11 21.63 -0.36
N ASP A 28 -33.03 22.56 -1.30
CA ASP A 28 -32.01 22.66 -2.35
C ASP A 28 -30.67 23.20 -1.87
N GLU A 29 -30.62 23.80 -0.68
CA GLU A 29 -29.39 24.26 -0.02
C GLU A 29 -28.85 23.27 1.03
N ARG A 30 -29.55 22.16 1.26
CA ARG A 30 -29.08 21.10 2.17
C ARG A 30 -27.98 20.31 1.50
N LEU A 31 -26.82 20.23 2.17
CA LEU A 31 -25.78 19.28 1.76
C LEU A 31 -26.34 17.86 1.93
N ILE A 32 -26.63 17.22 0.82
CA ILE A 32 -26.97 15.79 0.79
C ILE A 32 -25.64 15.04 0.79
N TYR A 33 -25.39 14.29 1.86
CA TYR A 33 -24.24 13.38 1.85
C TYR A 33 -24.49 12.25 0.86
N GLU A 34 -23.65 12.17 -0.16
CA GLU A 34 -23.62 11.04 -1.08
C GLU A 34 -22.45 10.13 -0.65
N LYS A 35 -22.77 8.89 -0.31
CA LYS A 35 -21.73 7.90 0.03
C LYS A 35 -20.84 7.66 -1.18
N PRO A 36 -19.49 7.68 -1.02
CA PRO A 36 -18.57 7.38 -2.11
C PRO A 36 -18.85 5.98 -2.70
N GLU A 37 -18.59 5.84 -4.00
CA GLU A 37 -18.64 4.54 -4.66
C GLU A 37 -17.63 3.57 -4.04
N PRO A 38 -17.99 2.30 -3.84
CA PRO A 38 -17.07 1.30 -3.30
C PRO A 38 -15.77 1.22 -4.09
N ALA A 39 -14.65 1.10 -3.40
CA ALA A 39 -13.36 0.88 -4.06
C ALA A 39 -13.22 -0.58 -4.51
N GLN A 40 -12.60 -0.78 -5.68
CA GLN A 40 -12.21 -2.11 -6.12
C GLN A 40 -11.05 -2.61 -5.25
N ARG A 41 -11.17 -3.83 -4.75
CA ARG A 41 -10.15 -4.48 -3.92
C ARG A 41 -8.89 -4.77 -4.73
N VAL A 42 -7.74 -4.41 -4.17
CA VAL A 42 -6.42 -4.85 -4.63
C VAL A 42 -5.78 -5.71 -3.55
N VAL A 43 -5.20 -6.83 -3.94
CA VAL A 43 -4.56 -7.80 -3.05
C VAL A 43 -3.05 -7.63 -3.10
N LEU A 44 -2.42 -7.53 -1.94
CA LEU A 44 -0.96 -7.55 -1.77
C LEU A 44 -0.49 -8.99 -1.53
N LEU A 45 0.46 -9.46 -2.34
CA LEU A 45 1.18 -10.71 -2.14
C LEU A 45 2.66 -10.39 -1.86
N GLU A 46 3.10 -10.59 -0.64
CA GLU A 46 4.50 -10.55 -0.22
C GLU A 46 5.11 -11.94 -0.49
N ASP A 47 5.88 -12.09 -1.57
CA ASP A 47 6.62 -13.33 -1.91
C ASP A 47 8.00 -13.30 -1.26
N PHE A 48 8.19 -14.08 -0.21
CA PHE A 48 9.49 -14.27 0.42
C PHE A 48 10.33 -15.26 -0.38
N THR A 49 11.30 -14.72 -1.10
CA THR A 49 12.08 -15.39 -2.13
C THR A 49 13.59 -15.26 -1.89
N GLY A 50 14.39 -15.89 -2.72
CA GLY A 50 15.86 -15.78 -2.59
C GLY A 50 16.61 -16.35 -3.78
N GLN A 51 17.72 -15.75 -4.13
CA GLN A 51 18.58 -16.14 -5.25
C GLN A 51 19.15 -17.57 -5.10
N ARG A 52 19.22 -18.09 -3.86
CA ARG A 52 19.69 -19.46 -3.54
C ARG A 52 18.53 -20.47 -3.37
N CYS A 53 17.32 -20.04 -3.62
CA CYS A 53 16.12 -20.87 -3.52
C CYS A 53 15.83 -21.49 -4.89
N SER A 54 16.02 -22.80 -5.03
CA SER A 54 15.82 -23.49 -6.30
C SER A 54 14.35 -23.58 -6.73
N ASN A 55 13.40 -23.52 -5.79
CA ASN A 55 11.97 -23.58 -6.09
C ASN A 55 11.32 -22.19 -6.28
N CYS A 56 12.03 -21.10 -5.94
CA CYS A 56 11.47 -19.76 -6.06
C CYS A 56 11.10 -19.36 -7.50
N PRO A 57 11.79 -19.80 -8.56
CA PRO A 57 11.32 -19.60 -9.93
C PRO A 57 9.92 -20.16 -10.21
N LEU A 58 9.54 -21.30 -9.59
CA LEU A 58 8.19 -21.86 -9.73
C LEU A 58 7.11 -20.96 -9.11
N ALA A 59 7.43 -20.29 -7.99
CA ALA A 59 6.55 -19.31 -7.40
C ALA A 59 6.41 -18.04 -8.27
N THR A 60 7.50 -17.61 -8.91
CA THR A 60 7.48 -16.51 -9.89
C THR A 60 6.56 -16.84 -11.07
N ASP A 61 6.55 -18.09 -11.56
CA ASP A 61 5.64 -18.53 -12.64
C ASP A 61 4.17 -18.43 -12.20
N ILE A 62 3.86 -18.79 -10.94
CA ILE A 62 2.50 -18.62 -10.38
C ILE A 62 2.11 -17.14 -10.30
N ILE A 63 3.01 -16.25 -9.86
CA ILE A 63 2.77 -14.81 -9.87
C ILE A 63 2.44 -14.31 -11.27
N GLY A 64 3.19 -14.76 -12.29
CA GLY A 64 2.91 -14.44 -13.69
C GLY A 64 1.48 -14.82 -14.11
N GLN A 65 1.04 -16.03 -13.80
CA GLN A 65 -0.31 -16.52 -14.10
C GLN A 65 -1.40 -15.73 -13.35
N LEU A 66 -1.12 -15.34 -12.10
CA LEU A 66 -2.03 -14.51 -11.31
C LEU A 66 -2.14 -13.11 -11.88
N HIS A 67 -1.04 -12.49 -12.35
CA HIS A 67 -1.08 -11.19 -13.04
C HIS A 67 -1.83 -11.27 -14.38
N GLU A 68 -1.66 -12.35 -15.16
CA GLU A 68 -2.46 -12.56 -16.37
C GLU A 68 -3.97 -12.63 -16.07
N THR A 69 -4.33 -13.17 -14.91
CA THR A 69 -5.73 -13.36 -14.52
C THR A 69 -6.36 -12.11 -13.90
N TYR A 70 -5.64 -11.41 -13.03
CA TYR A 70 -6.18 -10.36 -12.17
C TYR A 70 -5.64 -8.96 -12.48
N GLY A 71 -4.60 -8.84 -13.33
CA GLY A 71 -4.00 -7.55 -13.69
C GLY A 71 -3.61 -6.73 -12.47
N ASP A 72 -4.02 -5.47 -12.48
CA ASP A 72 -3.70 -4.50 -11.42
C ASP A 72 -4.44 -4.76 -10.09
N ALA A 73 -5.38 -5.70 -10.05
CA ALA A 73 -6.02 -6.13 -8.81
C ALA A 73 -5.10 -6.99 -7.93
N LEU A 74 -3.93 -7.41 -8.44
CA LEU A 74 -2.87 -8.08 -7.68
C LEU A 74 -1.60 -7.24 -7.68
N VAL A 75 -1.06 -6.98 -6.51
CA VAL A 75 0.27 -6.40 -6.32
C VAL A 75 1.17 -7.48 -5.71
N ALA A 76 2.12 -8.00 -6.48
CA ALA A 76 3.14 -8.91 -5.98
C ALA A 76 4.43 -8.16 -5.66
N VAL A 77 5.11 -8.57 -4.58
CA VAL A 77 6.38 -8.00 -4.11
C VAL A 77 7.34 -9.13 -3.75
N GLY A 78 8.44 -9.25 -4.49
CA GLY A 78 9.50 -10.22 -4.21
C GLY A 78 10.45 -9.71 -3.12
N ILE A 79 10.32 -10.24 -1.92
CA ILE A 79 11.11 -9.85 -0.75
C ILE A 79 12.29 -10.82 -0.58
N HIS A 80 13.49 -10.36 -0.94
CA HIS A 80 14.71 -11.12 -0.73
C HIS A 80 15.18 -10.99 0.73
N GLY A 81 14.69 -11.89 1.59
CA GLY A 81 15.02 -11.99 3.00
C GLY A 81 15.21 -13.44 3.43
N GLY A 82 15.74 -13.67 4.62
CA GLY A 82 15.95 -15.00 5.17
C GLY A 82 17.18 -15.76 4.61
N PRO A 83 17.31 -17.06 4.89
CA PRO A 83 18.55 -17.82 4.68
C PRO A 83 18.89 -18.08 3.22
N LEU A 84 17.90 -18.12 2.30
CA LEU A 84 18.12 -18.37 0.88
C LEU A 84 18.29 -17.07 0.06
N ALA A 85 18.08 -15.90 0.68
CA ALA A 85 18.44 -14.63 0.08
C ALA A 85 19.98 -14.46 0.04
N PHE A 86 20.48 -13.75 -0.95
CA PHE A 86 21.90 -13.56 -1.18
C PHE A 86 22.28 -12.08 -1.06
N ALA A 87 23.20 -11.77 -0.16
CA ALA A 87 23.67 -10.40 0.08
C ALA A 87 24.63 -9.86 -1.01
N GLY A 88 25.06 -10.74 -1.92
CA GLY A 88 26.02 -10.37 -2.96
C GLY A 88 27.47 -10.53 -2.53
N THR A 89 28.35 -10.26 -3.49
CA THR A 89 29.80 -10.15 -3.32
C THR A 89 30.30 -9.01 -4.20
N ALA A 90 31.59 -8.71 -4.16
CA ALA A 90 32.19 -7.71 -5.06
C ALA A 90 32.00 -8.02 -6.57
N LYS A 91 31.63 -9.25 -6.94
CA LYS A 91 31.49 -9.71 -8.32
C LYS A 91 30.09 -10.19 -8.71
N VAL A 92 29.22 -10.45 -7.73
CA VAL A 92 27.90 -11.01 -7.96
C VAL A 92 26.88 -10.18 -7.21
N LEU A 93 25.90 -9.64 -7.94
CA LEU A 93 24.82 -8.84 -7.40
C LEU A 93 23.97 -9.67 -6.44
N GLY A 94 23.78 -9.16 -5.23
CA GLY A 94 22.83 -9.67 -4.26
C GLY A 94 21.58 -8.80 -4.18
N LEU A 95 20.44 -9.43 -3.92
CA LEU A 95 19.16 -8.74 -3.81
C LEU A 95 18.62 -8.71 -2.37
N LYS A 96 19.33 -9.36 -1.45
CA LYS A 96 18.99 -9.37 -0.03
C LYS A 96 19.03 -7.98 0.58
N THR A 97 18.01 -7.64 1.35
CA THR A 97 17.95 -6.39 2.13
C THR A 97 17.81 -6.68 3.62
N GLU A 98 18.29 -5.76 4.47
CA GLU A 98 18.10 -5.85 5.93
C GLU A 98 16.62 -5.81 6.32
N THR A 99 15.84 -4.93 5.66
CA THR A 99 14.39 -4.84 5.85
C THR A 99 13.69 -6.13 5.41
N GLY A 100 14.16 -6.78 4.34
CA GLY A 100 13.64 -8.08 3.91
C GLY A 100 13.89 -9.19 4.96
N ASP A 101 15.05 -9.17 5.62
CA ASP A 101 15.33 -10.07 6.75
C ASP A 101 14.42 -9.78 7.95
N GLU A 102 14.18 -8.50 8.25
CA GLU A 102 13.29 -8.09 9.34
C GLU A 102 11.86 -8.59 9.08
N TYR A 103 11.35 -8.44 7.86
CA TYR A 103 10.02 -8.97 7.48
C TYR A 103 9.99 -10.51 7.55
N TYR A 104 11.01 -11.20 7.02
CA TYR A 104 11.11 -12.66 7.09
C TYR A 104 11.04 -13.17 8.53
N ASN A 105 11.77 -12.54 9.43
CA ASN A 105 11.81 -12.89 10.86
C ASN A 105 10.49 -12.52 11.56
N HIS A 106 9.88 -11.38 11.24
CA HIS A 106 8.61 -10.95 11.81
C HIS A 106 7.48 -11.98 11.58
N TRP A 107 7.42 -12.52 10.36
CA TRP A 107 6.44 -13.54 10.00
C TRP A 107 6.81 -14.95 10.49
N ASN A 108 7.95 -15.12 11.18
CA ASN A 108 8.48 -16.41 11.65
C ASN A 108 8.52 -17.45 10.52
N LEU A 109 9.02 -17.06 9.35
CA LEU A 109 9.07 -17.93 8.19
C LEU A 109 10.18 -18.97 8.34
N GLU A 110 9.92 -20.20 7.89
CA GLU A 110 10.84 -21.33 8.05
C GLU A 110 11.39 -21.85 6.73
N TYR A 111 10.77 -21.47 5.60
CA TYR A 111 11.14 -21.94 4.27
C TYR A 111 10.87 -20.88 3.20
N GLN A 112 11.35 -21.13 1.97
CA GLN A 112 11.13 -20.32 0.78
C GLN A 112 10.93 -21.25 -0.42
N PRO A 113 10.07 -20.92 -1.41
CA PRO A 113 9.22 -19.73 -1.45
C PRO A 113 8.02 -19.86 -0.50
N VAL A 114 7.60 -18.76 0.08
CA VAL A 114 6.40 -18.68 0.92
C VAL A 114 5.82 -17.26 0.80
N GLY A 115 4.49 -17.15 0.79
CA GLY A 115 3.82 -15.85 0.65
C GLY A 115 3.09 -15.43 1.91
N VAL A 116 2.95 -14.12 2.08
CA VAL A 116 2.01 -13.50 3.01
C VAL A 116 1.03 -12.68 2.19
N VAL A 117 -0.23 -13.12 2.18
CA VAL A 117 -1.27 -12.47 1.38
C VAL A 117 -2.02 -11.48 2.27
N ASN A 118 -2.08 -10.21 1.84
CA ASN A 118 -2.75 -9.12 2.57
C ASN A 118 -2.36 -9.03 4.06
N ARG A 119 -1.13 -9.40 4.41
CA ARG A 119 -0.66 -9.44 5.81
C ARG A 119 -1.60 -10.21 6.75
N GLN A 120 -2.27 -11.24 6.21
CA GLN A 120 -3.03 -12.17 7.02
C GLN A 120 -2.09 -13.01 7.90
N LYS A 121 -2.58 -13.47 9.05
CA LYS A 121 -1.76 -14.01 10.14
C LYS A 121 -0.93 -15.26 9.81
N ALA A 122 -1.25 -15.98 8.75
CA ALA A 122 -0.57 -17.23 8.40
C ALA A 122 0.17 -17.11 7.06
N PRO A 123 1.44 -17.53 6.98
CA PRO A 123 2.14 -17.70 5.73
C PRO A 123 1.44 -18.76 4.86
N VAL A 124 1.47 -18.56 3.53
CA VAL A 124 0.78 -19.40 2.53
C VAL A 124 1.79 -20.01 1.58
N ASN A 125 1.69 -21.33 1.38
CA ASN A 125 2.51 -22.00 0.36
C ASN A 125 2.14 -21.49 -1.04
N TYR A 126 3.13 -21.38 -1.95
CA TYR A 126 2.91 -20.85 -3.30
C TYR A 126 1.88 -21.64 -4.11
N SER A 127 1.68 -22.94 -3.83
CA SER A 127 0.62 -23.74 -4.45
C SER A 127 -0.81 -23.25 -4.14
N ASP A 128 -0.99 -22.54 -3.05
CA ASP A 128 -2.29 -22.11 -2.54
C ASP A 128 -2.58 -20.62 -2.82
N TRP A 129 -1.61 -19.87 -3.35
CA TRP A 129 -1.75 -18.42 -3.59
C TRP A 129 -2.95 -18.09 -4.46
N ALA A 130 -3.21 -18.86 -5.51
CA ALA A 130 -4.34 -18.63 -6.41
C ALA A 130 -5.69 -18.68 -5.67
N ALA A 131 -5.85 -19.63 -4.76
CA ALA A 131 -7.08 -19.78 -3.99
C ALA A 131 -7.25 -18.60 -2.99
N VAL A 132 -6.17 -18.27 -2.26
CA VAL A 132 -6.20 -17.20 -1.24
C VAL A 132 -6.36 -15.82 -1.89
N VAL A 133 -5.65 -15.52 -2.98
CA VAL A 133 -5.82 -14.27 -3.72
C VAL A 133 -7.25 -14.12 -4.23
N LYS A 134 -7.82 -15.18 -4.80
CA LYS A 134 -9.22 -15.17 -5.27
C LYS A 134 -10.21 -14.88 -4.13
N GLU A 135 -9.99 -15.44 -2.94
CA GLU A 135 -10.82 -15.19 -1.76
C GLU A 135 -10.69 -13.74 -1.30
N GLU A 136 -9.45 -13.23 -1.21
CA GLU A 136 -9.17 -11.85 -0.77
C GLU A 136 -9.78 -10.80 -1.71
N LEU A 137 -9.81 -11.06 -3.01
CA LEU A 137 -10.44 -10.18 -4.01
C LEU A 137 -11.95 -10.04 -3.85
N GLN A 138 -12.62 -10.95 -3.13
CA GLN A 138 -14.06 -10.86 -2.86
C GLN A 138 -14.40 -9.96 -1.65
N LYS A 139 -13.39 -9.57 -0.87
CA LYS A 139 -13.61 -8.72 0.30
C LYS A 139 -13.78 -7.25 -0.11
N PRO A 140 -14.58 -6.47 0.61
CA PRO A 140 -14.69 -5.03 0.34
C PRO A 140 -13.37 -4.31 0.60
N ALA A 141 -13.15 -3.19 -0.11
CA ALA A 141 -12.09 -2.25 0.18
C ALA A 141 -12.70 -0.96 0.76
N PRO A 142 -12.40 -0.61 2.02
CA PRO A 142 -13.03 0.52 2.69
C PRO A 142 -12.40 1.87 2.32
N LEU A 143 -11.37 1.87 1.49
CA LEU A 143 -10.72 3.07 0.97
C LEU A 143 -10.19 2.83 -0.44
N ARG A 144 -10.02 3.93 -1.19
CA ARG A 144 -9.30 3.99 -2.47
C ARG A 144 -7.92 4.57 -2.22
N LEU A 145 -6.89 4.01 -2.87
CA LEU A 145 -5.55 4.55 -2.90
C LEU A 145 -5.18 4.94 -4.33
N SER A 146 -4.51 6.07 -4.45
CA SER A 146 -3.84 6.51 -5.67
C SER A 146 -2.50 7.15 -5.31
N GLY A 147 -1.64 7.35 -6.30
CA GLY A 147 -0.37 8.00 -6.05
C GLY A 147 0.29 8.50 -7.30
N THR A 148 1.19 9.45 -7.10
CA THR A 148 2.07 10.01 -8.12
C THR A 148 3.49 10.07 -7.61
N SER A 149 4.46 10.10 -8.51
CA SER A 149 5.86 10.26 -8.17
C SER A 149 6.60 11.04 -9.23
N SER A 150 7.71 11.66 -8.86
CA SER A 150 8.66 12.30 -9.76
C SER A 150 10.09 12.10 -9.24
N VAL A 151 11.06 12.22 -10.12
CA VAL A 151 12.49 12.13 -9.75
C VAL A 151 13.19 13.40 -10.22
N ALA A 152 13.77 14.13 -9.29
CA ALA A 152 14.58 15.30 -9.55
C ALA A 152 15.85 15.25 -8.69
N ASP A 153 17.00 15.59 -9.27
CA ASP A 153 18.30 15.62 -8.55
C ASP A 153 18.59 14.32 -7.75
N ASN A 154 18.31 13.16 -8.36
CA ASN A 154 18.46 11.83 -7.75
C ASN A 154 17.62 11.62 -6.49
N THR A 155 16.56 12.41 -6.32
CA THR A 155 15.60 12.29 -5.23
C THR A 155 14.23 11.93 -5.78
N LEU A 156 13.69 10.82 -5.31
CA LEU A 156 12.31 10.40 -5.56
C LEU A 156 11.39 11.18 -4.63
N SER A 157 10.38 11.81 -5.18
CA SER A 157 9.23 12.38 -4.45
C SER A 157 8.02 11.51 -4.72
N VAL A 158 7.26 11.19 -3.69
CA VAL A 158 6.05 10.34 -3.75
C VAL A 158 4.92 11.05 -3.05
N THR A 159 3.77 11.11 -3.70
CA THR A 159 2.53 11.58 -3.11
C THR A 159 1.52 10.44 -3.15
N ILE A 160 0.94 10.10 -2.00
CA ILE A 160 -0.14 9.10 -1.86
C ILE A 160 -1.40 9.84 -1.44
N GLU A 161 -2.48 9.60 -2.16
CA GLU A 161 -3.82 10.04 -1.82
C GLU A 161 -4.68 8.83 -1.44
N ALA A 162 -5.39 8.96 -0.31
CA ALA A 162 -6.31 7.95 0.19
C ALA A 162 -7.69 8.57 0.38
N GLU A 163 -8.72 7.99 -0.21
CA GLU A 163 -10.14 8.38 -0.05
C GLU A 163 -10.88 7.29 0.70
N GLY A 164 -11.48 7.63 1.85
CA GLY A 164 -12.32 6.70 2.60
C GLY A 164 -13.66 6.46 1.89
N THR A 165 -14.01 5.19 1.63
CA THR A 165 -15.26 4.83 0.93
C THR A 165 -16.27 4.12 1.82
N ASP A 166 -15.84 3.59 2.98
CA ASP A 166 -16.72 2.90 3.92
C ASP A 166 -16.20 2.99 5.35
N GLY A 167 -16.91 3.77 6.19
CA GLY A 167 -16.57 3.99 7.59
C GLY A 167 -15.23 4.71 7.79
N THR A 168 -14.63 4.52 8.97
CA THR A 168 -13.31 5.06 9.30
C THR A 168 -12.26 3.96 9.28
N VAL A 169 -11.22 4.13 8.48
CA VAL A 169 -10.07 3.24 8.43
C VAL A 169 -8.95 3.81 9.28
N THR A 170 -8.46 3.03 10.22
CA THR A 170 -7.26 3.34 11.03
C THR A 170 -6.25 2.22 10.90
N GLY A 171 -4.97 2.55 10.96
CA GLY A 171 -3.88 1.60 10.84
C GLY A 171 -2.56 2.27 10.51
N LYS A 172 -1.83 1.70 9.59
CA LYS A 172 -0.57 2.24 9.07
C LYS A 172 -0.60 2.34 7.55
N LEU A 173 -0.06 3.43 7.02
CA LEU A 173 0.32 3.56 5.62
C LEU A 173 1.76 3.09 5.46
N GLN A 174 1.97 2.12 4.59
CA GLN A 174 3.30 1.66 4.18
C GLN A 174 3.55 2.00 2.72
N VAL A 175 4.75 2.47 2.41
CA VAL A 175 5.17 2.77 1.04
C VAL A 175 6.51 2.10 0.77
N TRP A 176 6.56 1.29 -0.30
CA TRP A 176 7.71 0.54 -0.74
C TRP A 176 8.17 0.97 -2.12
N LEU A 177 9.49 0.94 -2.33
CA LEU A 177 10.12 1.07 -3.63
C LEU A 177 10.48 -0.32 -4.14
N LEU A 178 10.05 -0.62 -5.36
CA LEU A 178 10.38 -1.86 -6.08
C LEU A 178 11.18 -1.55 -7.33
N GLU A 179 11.92 -2.55 -7.80
CA GLU A 179 12.62 -2.51 -9.08
C GLU A 179 12.33 -3.78 -9.89
N ASP A 180 12.01 -3.60 -11.15
CA ASP A 180 11.79 -4.67 -12.12
C ASP A 180 13.03 -4.85 -13.02
N SER A 181 13.09 -5.95 -13.77
CA SER A 181 14.11 -6.23 -14.79
C SER A 181 15.55 -6.25 -14.27
N ILE A 182 15.76 -6.74 -13.05
CA ILE A 182 17.11 -6.90 -12.49
C ILE A 182 17.71 -8.21 -12.97
N THR A 183 18.77 -8.16 -13.79
CA THR A 183 19.52 -9.36 -14.18
C THR A 183 20.49 -9.75 -13.08
N ALA A 184 20.27 -10.90 -12.45
CA ALA A 184 21.12 -11.42 -11.39
C ALA A 184 21.08 -12.95 -11.32
N LEU A 185 22.04 -13.56 -10.59
CA LEU A 185 22.09 -14.99 -10.36
C LEU A 185 20.79 -15.50 -9.70
N GLN A 186 20.28 -16.65 -10.17
CA GLN A 186 19.23 -17.43 -9.53
C GLN A 186 19.55 -18.94 -9.62
N LEU A 187 19.41 -19.63 -8.50
CA LEU A 187 19.45 -21.10 -8.50
C LEU A 187 18.12 -21.65 -9.05
N MET A 188 18.23 -22.50 -10.08
CA MET A 188 17.08 -23.04 -10.79
C MET A 188 16.62 -24.39 -10.23
N PRO A 189 15.38 -24.86 -10.54
CA PRO A 189 14.87 -26.17 -10.08
C PRO A 189 15.71 -27.38 -10.50
N ASP A 190 16.46 -27.27 -11.58
CA ASP A 190 17.39 -28.31 -12.04
C ASP A 190 18.73 -28.34 -11.27
N GLY A 191 18.87 -27.49 -10.27
CA GLY A 191 20.06 -27.35 -9.44
C GLY A 191 21.18 -26.51 -10.06
N LYS A 192 20.99 -25.96 -11.27
CA LYS A 192 21.96 -25.09 -11.91
C LYS A 192 21.75 -23.63 -11.53
N ALA A 193 22.81 -22.85 -11.59
CA ALA A 193 22.74 -21.41 -11.45
C ALA A 193 22.53 -20.75 -12.80
N ASN A 194 21.47 -19.95 -12.94
CA ASN A 194 21.25 -19.05 -14.07
C ASN A 194 21.83 -17.67 -13.69
N GLN A 195 22.84 -17.22 -14.40
CA GLN A 195 23.50 -15.92 -14.16
C GLN A 195 22.73 -14.75 -14.81
N GLU A 196 21.85 -15.05 -15.76
CA GLU A 196 21.10 -14.10 -16.57
C GLU A 196 19.60 -14.13 -16.22
N TYR A 197 19.24 -14.57 -14.98
CA TYR A 197 17.85 -14.59 -14.55
C TYR A 197 17.35 -13.17 -14.33
N ILE A 198 16.13 -12.87 -14.83
CA ILE A 198 15.50 -11.56 -14.67
C ILE A 198 14.55 -11.60 -13.47
N HIS A 199 14.90 -10.83 -12.46
CA HIS A 199 14.06 -10.64 -11.27
C HIS A 199 13.15 -9.44 -11.46
N ASN A 200 11.85 -9.59 -11.14
CA ASN A 200 10.84 -8.54 -11.19
C ASN A 200 10.21 -8.32 -9.82
N HIS A 201 9.56 -7.18 -9.64
CA HIS A 201 8.88 -6.73 -8.40
C HIS A 201 9.77 -6.81 -7.16
N VAL A 202 11.09 -6.65 -7.33
CA VAL A 202 12.06 -6.79 -6.25
C VAL A 202 11.93 -5.64 -5.27
N PHE A 203 11.63 -5.95 -4.02
CA PHE A 203 11.64 -4.98 -2.93
C PHE A 203 13.04 -4.39 -2.75
N ARG A 204 13.16 -3.06 -2.85
CA ARG A 204 14.42 -2.34 -2.66
C ARG A 204 14.51 -1.71 -1.28
N THR A 205 13.45 -0.99 -0.86
CA THR A 205 13.42 -0.32 0.44
C THR A 205 12.00 0.09 0.83
N ALA A 206 11.82 0.36 2.12
CA ALA A 206 10.64 1.03 2.65
C ALA A 206 10.89 2.54 2.69
N VAL A 207 10.02 3.32 2.01
CA VAL A 207 10.19 4.78 1.85
C VAL A 207 9.90 5.52 3.16
N ASN A 208 8.91 5.05 3.93
CA ASN A 208 8.46 5.68 5.17
C ASN A 208 8.69 4.80 6.42
N GLY A 209 9.84 4.10 6.43
CA GLY A 209 10.26 3.22 7.53
C GLY A 209 9.72 1.79 7.40
N THR A 210 10.38 0.84 8.09
CA THR A 210 10.10 -0.61 7.97
C THR A 210 8.63 -0.95 8.15
N TRP A 211 7.93 -0.31 9.08
CA TRP A 211 6.53 -0.62 9.43
C TRP A 211 5.56 0.51 9.07
N GLY A 212 6.00 1.49 8.27
CA GLY A 212 5.17 2.62 7.86
C GLY A 212 4.83 3.60 8.97
N GLU A 213 3.91 4.49 8.70
CA GLU A 213 3.46 5.56 9.60
C GLU A 213 1.99 5.42 9.98
N ASP A 214 1.60 6.00 11.11
CA ASP A 214 0.21 5.99 11.56
C ASP A 214 -0.69 6.69 10.55
N PHE A 215 -1.83 6.09 10.27
CA PHE A 215 -2.76 6.52 9.23
C PHE A 215 -4.21 6.41 9.69
N SER A 216 -5.03 7.38 9.27
CA SER A 216 -6.48 7.33 9.44
C SER A 216 -7.17 8.13 8.36
N VAL A 217 -8.28 7.62 7.82
CA VAL A 217 -9.17 8.34 6.90
C VAL A 217 -10.63 7.98 7.20
N GLY A 218 -11.50 8.97 7.23
CA GLY A 218 -12.95 8.79 7.39
C GLY A 218 -13.66 8.63 6.06
N GLU A 219 -14.88 8.05 6.10
CA GLU A 219 -15.76 7.96 4.93
C GLU A 219 -16.04 9.33 4.32
N GLY A 220 -15.86 9.45 3.00
CA GLY A 220 -16.04 10.71 2.27
C GLY A 220 -14.94 11.75 2.48
N LEU A 221 -13.86 11.39 3.20
CA LEU A 221 -12.70 12.25 3.40
C LEU A 221 -11.51 11.75 2.61
N SER A 222 -10.61 12.67 2.25
CA SER A 222 -9.33 12.35 1.63
C SER A 222 -8.18 12.74 2.55
N GLU A 223 -7.13 11.91 2.53
CA GLU A 223 -5.85 12.15 3.20
C GLU A 223 -4.72 12.12 2.19
N LEU A 224 -3.80 13.08 2.29
CA LEU A 224 -2.63 13.19 1.45
C LEU A 224 -1.37 12.94 2.29
N ARG A 225 -0.44 12.16 1.73
CA ARG A 225 0.89 11.94 2.32
C ARG A 225 1.96 12.17 1.27
N GLU A 226 2.94 13.00 1.62
CA GLU A 226 4.08 13.31 0.79
C GLU A 226 5.35 12.81 1.46
N MET A 227 6.23 12.20 0.69
CA MET A 227 7.49 11.67 1.18
C MET A 227 8.56 11.74 0.09
N SER A 228 9.81 11.67 0.50
CA SER A 228 10.93 11.67 -0.44
C SER A 228 12.01 10.67 -0.02
N LEU A 229 12.75 10.17 -1.00
CA LEU A 229 13.82 9.21 -0.82
C LEU A 229 14.96 9.50 -1.80
N PRO A 230 16.21 9.66 -1.34
CA PRO A 230 17.38 9.64 -2.22
C PRO A 230 17.51 8.27 -2.90
N LEU A 231 17.62 8.26 -4.23
CA LEU A 231 17.81 7.03 -4.98
C LEU A 231 19.26 6.55 -4.88
N GLN A 232 19.44 5.24 -4.83
CA GLN A 232 20.77 4.65 -4.92
C GLN A 232 21.25 4.69 -6.37
N PRO A 233 22.55 4.93 -6.62
CA PRO A 233 23.08 5.06 -7.99
C PRO A 233 22.91 3.83 -8.87
N GLU A 234 22.77 2.66 -8.27
CA GLU A 234 22.58 1.38 -8.97
C GLU A 234 21.15 1.10 -9.37
N TRP A 235 20.15 1.86 -8.87
CA TRP A 235 18.74 1.67 -9.21
C TRP A 235 18.41 2.35 -10.53
N LYS A 236 17.72 1.64 -11.40
CA LYS A 236 17.33 2.14 -12.71
C LYS A 236 15.94 2.78 -12.62
N THR A 237 15.89 4.11 -12.70
CA THR A 237 14.64 4.88 -12.52
C THR A 237 13.49 4.38 -13.40
N GLU A 238 13.78 4.01 -14.65
CA GLU A 238 12.81 3.48 -15.61
C GLU A 238 12.22 2.11 -15.22
N HIS A 239 12.84 1.41 -14.27
CA HIS A 239 12.38 0.13 -13.75
C HIS A 239 11.76 0.23 -12.37
N LEU A 240 11.70 1.45 -11.78
CA LEU A 240 11.17 1.64 -10.45
C LEU A 240 9.65 1.73 -10.43
N SER A 241 9.07 1.19 -9.39
CA SER A 241 7.64 1.35 -9.08
C SER A 241 7.43 1.52 -7.58
N ILE A 242 6.33 2.18 -7.23
CA ILE A 242 5.89 2.37 -5.85
C ILE A 242 4.76 1.39 -5.58
N VAL A 243 4.80 0.77 -4.42
CA VAL A 243 3.69 0.06 -3.80
C VAL A 243 3.31 0.79 -2.53
N ALA A 244 2.07 1.25 -2.44
CA ALA A 244 1.52 1.81 -1.22
C ALA A 244 0.34 0.96 -0.74
N PHE A 245 0.25 0.76 0.57
CA PHE A 245 -0.88 0.03 1.16
C PHE A 245 -1.17 0.50 2.58
N VAL A 246 -2.45 0.43 2.94
CA VAL A 246 -2.92 0.66 4.31
C VAL A 246 -3.22 -0.67 4.95
N TYR A 247 -2.72 -0.90 6.16
CA TYR A 247 -2.92 -2.14 6.90
C TYR A 247 -3.15 -1.91 8.39
N ASN A 248 -3.82 -2.85 9.03
CA ASN A 248 -4.05 -2.90 10.48
C ASN A 248 -4.06 -4.37 10.96
N ASP A 249 -4.56 -4.62 12.17
CA ASP A 249 -4.63 -5.97 12.76
C ASP A 249 -5.50 -6.95 11.95
N SER A 250 -6.37 -6.45 11.06
CA SER A 250 -7.19 -7.25 10.15
C SER A 250 -6.50 -7.51 8.80
N GLY A 251 -5.25 -7.07 8.64
CA GLY A 251 -4.48 -7.18 7.41
C GLY A 251 -4.54 -5.94 6.53
N VAL A 252 -4.14 -6.07 5.26
CA VAL A 252 -4.15 -4.98 4.28
C VAL A 252 -5.58 -4.60 3.95
N GLN A 253 -5.90 -3.32 4.08
CA GLN A 253 -7.21 -2.74 3.80
C GLN A 253 -7.35 -2.36 2.33
N GLN A 254 -6.27 -1.88 1.71
CA GLN A 254 -6.16 -1.57 0.29
C GLN A 254 -4.69 -1.44 -0.09
N ALA A 255 -4.38 -1.69 -1.37
CA ALA A 255 -3.06 -1.48 -1.96
C ALA A 255 -3.15 -0.79 -3.32
N VAL A 256 -2.05 -0.22 -3.76
CA VAL A 256 -1.87 0.34 -5.10
C VAL A 256 -0.41 0.17 -5.55
N LYS A 257 -0.20 -0.09 -6.84
CA LYS A 257 1.12 -0.04 -7.49
C LYS A 257 1.07 0.96 -8.64
N PHE A 258 2.11 1.77 -8.79
CA PHE A 258 2.28 2.67 -9.94
C PHE A 258 3.77 2.85 -10.26
N HIS A 259 4.07 3.16 -11.52
CA HIS A 259 5.44 3.37 -11.97
C HIS A 259 5.98 4.72 -11.51
N VAL A 260 7.29 4.77 -11.30
CA VAL A 260 8.00 6.02 -11.06
C VAL A 260 8.09 6.78 -12.38
N SER A 261 7.59 8.01 -12.39
CA SER A 261 7.72 8.91 -13.55
C SER A 261 9.11 9.54 -13.54
N ALA A 262 9.86 9.36 -14.62
CA ALA A 262 11.03 10.18 -14.90
C ALA A 262 10.52 11.45 -15.58
N ASP A 263 10.88 12.62 -15.06
CA ASP A 263 10.61 13.93 -15.67
C ASP A 263 11.45 14.12 -16.95
#